data_1eac05e8431289df0bf9d59325477647
#
_entry.id   1eac05e8431289df0bf9d59325477647
#
_cell.length_a   1.000
_cell.length_b   1.000
_cell.length_c   1.000
_cell.angle_alpha   90.00
_cell.angle_beta   90.00
_cell.angle_gamma   90.00
#
_symmetry.space_group_name_H-M   'P 1'
#
loop_
_entity.id
_entity.type
_entity.pdbx_description
1 polymer ?
#
loop_
_entity_poly.entity_id
_entity_poly.type
_entity_poly.pdbx_seq_one_letter_code
_entity_poly.pdbx_strand_id
1 'polypeptide(L)'
;MKVEAFGTTDVGKVRNHNEDSFVVRVVGDAPMGANALLIVADGMGGHAAGEVASRMAIENFVTACDAATSDADELGDDDYLDLLSDLLKRVNGLVWEAGQVPGQIGMGTTFTGMVIRRERLFVIHVGDSRGYLFTGGVLRQITTDHSLVEEWVQLGILTTEEARVHPNRNVITRAVGLDPEVSVDQAVVDIKSGDRLLLCTDGLNSLVLDSEIESIVSNGELEETAQSLIDTANHCGGDDNTTIILASLAF
;
A
#
# COMPACT_ATOMS: atom_id res chain seq x y z
N MET A 1 -4.24 -22.59 5.36
CA MET A 1 -4.77 -21.21 5.28
C MET A 1 -5.29 -20.97 3.88
N LYS A 2 -6.52 -20.48 3.74
CA LYS A 2 -7.10 -19.99 2.47
C LYS A 2 -7.11 -18.47 2.53
N VAL A 3 -6.54 -17.81 1.53
CA VAL A 3 -6.59 -16.37 1.33
C VAL A 3 -7.29 -16.14 0.00
N GLU A 4 -8.37 -15.37 0.03
CA GLU A 4 -9.01 -14.84 -1.16
C GLU A 4 -8.70 -13.34 -1.20
N ALA A 5 -8.34 -12.82 -2.37
CA ALA A 5 -8.03 -11.42 -2.53
C ALA A 5 -8.52 -10.90 -3.88
N PHE A 6 -8.91 -9.65 -3.89
CA PHE A 6 -9.35 -8.92 -5.08
C PHE A 6 -8.73 -7.53 -5.07
N GLY A 7 -8.23 -7.08 -6.22
CA GLY A 7 -7.66 -5.75 -6.41
C GLY A 7 -8.31 -5.04 -7.60
N THR A 8 -8.52 -3.75 -7.47
CA THR A 8 -9.07 -2.88 -8.52
C THR A 8 -8.47 -1.49 -8.44
N THR A 9 -8.50 -0.77 -9.55
CA THR A 9 -8.03 0.62 -9.64
C THR A 9 -8.96 1.43 -10.53
N ASP A 10 -9.11 2.71 -10.23
CA ASP A 10 -9.91 3.67 -10.99
C ASP A 10 -9.14 4.98 -11.16
N VAL A 11 -9.29 5.62 -12.31
CA VAL A 11 -8.59 6.88 -12.62
C VAL A 11 -9.15 8.07 -11.83
N GLY A 12 -10.33 7.92 -11.23
CA GLY A 12 -11.07 9.02 -10.64
C GLY A 12 -11.79 9.89 -11.68
N LYS A 13 -12.26 11.06 -11.23
CA LYS A 13 -13.04 11.99 -12.08
C LYS A 13 -12.23 13.20 -12.57
N VAL A 14 -11.10 13.47 -11.94
CA VAL A 14 -10.30 14.69 -12.17
C VAL A 14 -9.02 14.38 -12.94
N ARG A 15 -8.39 13.25 -12.65
CA ARG A 15 -7.14 12.85 -13.32
C ARG A 15 -7.41 12.33 -14.73
N ASN A 16 -6.41 12.47 -15.63
CA ASN A 16 -6.48 11.96 -17.00
C ASN A 16 -5.72 10.66 -17.19
N HIS A 17 -4.82 10.34 -16.26
CA HIS A 17 -3.96 9.16 -16.26
C HIS A 17 -4.01 8.52 -14.88
N ASN A 18 -3.81 7.21 -14.84
CA ASN A 18 -3.68 6.47 -13.61
C ASN A 18 -2.20 6.20 -13.36
N GLU A 19 -1.66 6.78 -12.30
CA GLU A 19 -0.27 6.62 -11.88
C GLU A 19 -0.13 5.57 -10.77
N ASP A 20 -1.25 5.02 -10.29
CA ASP A 20 -1.27 3.90 -9.34
C ASP A 20 -0.89 2.58 -10.00
N SER A 21 -0.31 1.70 -9.22
CA SER A 21 -0.08 0.30 -9.58
C SER A 21 -0.39 -0.62 -8.40
N PHE A 22 -0.78 -1.85 -8.69
CA PHE A 22 -0.99 -2.84 -7.63
C PHE A 22 -0.65 -4.26 -8.10
N VAL A 23 -0.44 -5.15 -7.15
CA VAL A 23 -0.31 -6.59 -7.39
C VAL A 23 -1.02 -7.40 -6.32
N VAL A 24 -1.69 -8.47 -6.75
CA VAL A 24 -2.30 -9.47 -5.90
C VAL A 24 -1.76 -10.83 -6.34
N ARG A 25 -1.03 -11.51 -5.46
CA ARG A 25 -0.62 -12.91 -5.63
C ARG A 25 -1.08 -13.72 -4.42
N VAL A 26 -1.73 -14.82 -4.66
CA VAL A 26 -2.26 -15.73 -3.62
C VAL A 26 -1.63 -17.11 -3.74
N VAL A 27 -2.04 -18.03 -2.89
CA VAL A 27 -1.50 -19.39 -2.79
C VAL A 27 -1.29 -20.04 -4.17
N GLY A 28 -0.06 -20.51 -4.40
CA GLY A 28 0.38 -21.09 -5.67
C GLY A 28 1.11 -20.13 -6.60
N ASP A 29 0.96 -18.81 -6.37
CA ASP A 29 1.65 -17.75 -7.11
C ASP A 29 2.41 -16.77 -6.19
N ALA A 30 2.14 -16.80 -4.89
CA ALA A 30 2.85 -15.96 -3.91
C ALA A 30 4.28 -16.48 -3.68
N PRO A 31 5.31 -15.60 -3.73
CA PRO A 31 6.71 -15.99 -3.57
C PRO A 31 7.10 -16.21 -2.10
N MET A 32 8.30 -16.71 -1.86
CA MET A 32 8.95 -16.76 -0.54
C MET A 32 8.16 -17.55 0.51
N GLY A 33 7.43 -18.61 0.12
CA GLY A 33 6.62 -19.42 1.02
C GLY A 33 5.40 -18.70 1.59
N ALA A 34 5.02 -17.57 1.00
CA ALA A 34 3.85 -16.81 1.42
C ALA A 34 2.53 -17.44 0.97
N ASN A 35 1.47 -17.16 1.70
CA ASN A 35 0.10 -17.47 1.31
C ASN A 35 -0.52 -16.38 0.44
N ALA A 36 -0.03 -15.13 0.61
CA ALA A 36 -0.38 -14.02 -0.27
C ALA A 36 0.70 -12.92 -0.24
N LEU A 37 0.83 -12.20 -1.35
CA LEU A 37 1.58 -10.95 -1.51
C LEU A 37 0.62 -9.93 -2.12
N LEU A 38 0.37 -8.84 -1.40
CA LEU A 38 -0.54 -7.77 -1.76
C LEU A 38 0.25 -6.45 -1.70
N ILE A 39 0.25 -5.66 -2.79
CA ILE A 39 1.00 -4.40 -2.83
C ILE A 39 0.17 -3.35 -3.56
N VAL A 40 0.14 -2.14 -3.03
CA VAL A 40 -0.29 -0.93 -3.73
C VAL A 40 0.87 0.07 -3.78
N ALA A 41 0.93 0.85 -4.85
CA ALA A 41 1.93 1.88 -5.07
C ALA A 41 1.27 3.05 -5.82
N ASP A 42 1.34 4.25 -5.25
CA ASP A 42 0.84 5.50 -5.82
C ASP A 42 2.02 6.27 -6.41
N GLY A 43 1.99 6.45 -7.71
CA GLY A 43 3.07 7.06 -8.46
C GLY A 43 3.00 8.58 -8.46
N MET A 44 4.11 9.23 -8.17
CA MET A 44 4.24 10.67 -8.21
C MET A 44 5.34 11.13 -9.15
N GLY A 45 5.13 12.27 -9.79
CA GLY A 45 6.08 12.88 -10.73
C GLY A 45 5.34 13.55 -11.88
N GLY A 46 5.96 14.53 -12.53
CA GLY A 46 5.31 15.21 -13.65
C GLY A 46 5.05 14.27 -14.85
N HIS A 47 3.86 14.30 -15.44
CA HIS A 47 3.46 13.55 -16.63
C HIS A 47 3.42 12.01 -16.38
N ALA A 48 3.99 11.20 -17.27
CA ALA A 48 4.00 9.72 -17.16
C ALA A 48 5.06 9.16 -16.18
N ALA A 49 5.76 10.01 -15.43
CA ALA A 49 6.87 9.56 -14.59
C ALA A 49 6.38 8.80 -13.33
N GLY A 50 5.24 9.20 -12.77
CA GLY A 50 4.62 8.49 -11.63
C GLY A 50 4.18 7.07 -11.99
N GLU A 51 3.51 6.89 -13.14
CA GLU A 51 3.14 5.56 -13.64
C GLU A 51 4.35 4.65 -13.83
N VAL A 52 5.48 5.21 -14.31
CA VAL A 52 6.72 4.44 -14.46
C VAL A 52 7.27 4.05 -13.09
N ALA A 53 7.27 4.97 -12.11
CA ALA A 53 7.81 4.73 -10.79
C ALA A 53 7.01 3.65 -10.04
N SER A 54 5.68 3.75 -9.98
CA SER A 54 4.82 2.80 -9.28
C SER A 54 4.91 1.39 -9.89
N ARG A 55 4.83 1.29 -11.21
CA ARG A 55 4.98 0.02 -11.92
C ARG A 55 6.36 -0.59 -11.70
N MET A 56 7.43 0.21 -11.87
CA MET A 56 8.81 -0.24 -11.70
C MET A 56 9.07 -0.73 -10.27
N ALA A 57 8.56 -0.05 -9.26
CA ALA A 57 8.69 -0.46 -7.88
C ALA A 57 8.07 -1.83 -7.63
N ILE A 58 6.84 -2.06 -8.10
CA ILE A 58 6.14 -3.34 -7.92
C ILE A 58 6.84 -4.46 -8.71
N GLU A 59 7.12 -4.26 -10.00
CA GLU A 59 7.71 -5.30 -10.86
C GLU A 59 9.08 -5.75 -10.34
N ASN A 60 9.95 -4.81 -9.94
CA ASN A 60 11.27 -5.16 -9.40
C ASN A 60 11.17 -5.80 -8.02
N PHE A 61 10.24 -5.37 -7.15
CA PHE A 61 10.05 -5.99 -5.87
C PHE A 61 9.56 -7.44 -5.99
N VAL A 62 8.55 -7.68 -6.84
CA VAL A 62 8.05 -9.03 -7.12
C VAL A 62 9.15 -9.93 -7.69
N THR A 63 9.92 -9.43 -8.67
CA THR A 63 11.05 -10.17 -9.26
C THR A 63 12.09 -10.53 -8.20
N ALA A 64 12.40 -9.61 -7.29
CA ALA A 64 13.34 -9.85 -6.22
C ALA A 64 12.83 -10.89 -5.21
N CYS A 65 11.54 -10.86 -4.88
CA CYS A 65 10.89 -11.87 -4.05
C CYS A 65 10.90 -13.26 -4.71
N ASP A 66 10.58 -13.33 -6.01
CA ASP A 66 10.63 -14.59 -6.78
C ASP A 66 12.05 -15.20 -6.77
N ALA A 67 13.08 -14.36 -6.89
CA ALA A 67 14.48 -14.80 -6.82
C ALA A 67 14.92 -15.26 -5.43
N ALA A 68 14.34 -14.73 -4.36
CA ALA A 68 14.68 -15.04 -2.97
C ALA A 68 13.94 -16.27 -2.40
N THR A 69 13.07 -16.91 -3.18
CA THR A 69 12.12 -17.94 -2.68
C THR A 69 12.80 -19.15 -2.03
N SER A 70 13.98 -19.59 -2.50
CA SER A 70 14.63 -20.81 -2.01
C SER A 70 15.09 -20.75 -0.56
N ASP A 71 15.41 -19.57 -0.07
CA ASP A 71 16.03 -19.37 1.25
C ASP A 71 15.04 -18.85 2.30
N ALA A 72 13.92 -18.29 1.84
CA ALA A 72 12.95 -17.59 2.69
C ALA A 72 12.09 -18.53 3.57
N ASP A 73 11.87 -19.78 3.15
CA ASP A 73 10.99 -20.71 3.86
C ASP A 73 11.49 -21.08 5.26
N GLU A 74 12.78 -21.06 5.51
CA GLU A 74 13.41 -21.40 6.79
C GLU A 74 13.57 -20.20 7.73
N LEU A 75 13.38 -18.97 7.24
CA LEU A 75 13.59 -17.76 8.03
C LEU A 75 12.56 -17.62 9.17
N GLY A 76 13.03 -17.12 10.31
CA GLY A 76 12.21 -16.59 11.38
C GLY A 76 11.48 -15.31 10.95
N ASP A 77 10.55 -14.84 11.78
CA ASP A 77 9.71 -13.69 11.41
C ASP A 77 10.53 -12.41 11.27
N ASP A 78 11.49 -12.15 12.17
CA ASP A 78 12.33 -10.96 12.13
C ASP A 78 13.25 -10.96 10.89
N ASP A 79 13.93 -12.08 10.62
CA ASP A 79 14.81 -12.21 9.45
C ASP A 79 14.02 -12.11 8.13
N TYR A 80 12.78 -12.62 8.13
CA TYR A 80 11.89 -12.54 6.97
C TYR A 80 11.44 -11.09 6.71
N LEU A 81 11.11 -10.36 7.76
CA LEU A 81 10.73 -8.95 7.67
C LEU A 81 11.90 -8.07 7.22
N ASP A 82 13.11 -8.33 7.77
CA ASP A 82 14.32 -7.64 7.36
C ASP A 82 14.65 -7.91 5.88
N LEU A 83 14.49 -9.15 5.42
CA LEU A 83 14.64 -9.48 4.00
C LEU A 83 13.69 -8.68 3.12
N LEU A 84 12.39 -8.60 3.45
CA LEU A 84 11.42 -7.81 2.69
C LEU A 84 11.83 -6.32 2.63
N SER A 85 12.25 -5.77 3.76
CA SER A 85 12.73 -4.38 3.83
C SER A 85 13.96 -4.14 2.97
N ASP A 86 14.93 -5.04 3.01
CA ASP A 86 16.16 -4.91 2.22
C ASP A 86 15.89 -5.06 0.71
N LEU A 87 14.92 -5.89 0.32
CA LEU A 87 14.45 -5.96 -1.06
C LEU A 87 13.86 -4.61 -1.50
N LEU A 88 13.01 -3.99 -0.68
CA LEU A 88 12.43 -2.68 -1.00
C LEU A 88 13.48 -1.56 -1.06
N LYS A 89 14.47 -1.56 -0.19
CA LYS A 89 15.60 -0.60 -0.25
C LYS A 89 16.41 -0.74 -1.55
N ARG A 90 16.61 -1.96 -2.04
CA ARG A 90 17.27 -2.19 -3.35
C ARG A 90 16.40 -1.66 -4.49
N VAL A 91 15.09 -1.89 -4.44
CA VAL A 91 14.14 -1.37 -5.41
C VAL A 91 14.15 0.16 -5.40
N ASN A 92 14.22 0.79 -4.22
CA ASN A 92 14.39 2.23 -4.11
C ASN A 92 15.59 2.74 -4.91
N GLY A 93 16.75 2.10 -4.78
CA GLY A 93 17.94 2.45 -5.56
C GLY A 93 17.70 2.40 -7.07
N LEU A 94 17.00 1.37 -7.55
CA LEU A 94 16.68 1.22 -8.99
C LEU A 94 15.73 2.33 -9.48
N VAL A 95 14.69 2.66 -8.71
CA VAL A 95 13.74 3.73 -9.06
C VAL A 95 14.45 5.09 -9.03
N TRP A 96 15.28 5.34 -7.99
CA TRP A 96 16.05 6.58 -7.88
C TRP A 96 17.05 6.74 -9.05
N GLU A 97 17.78 5.70 -9.42
CA GLU A 97 18.69 5.74 -10.58
C GLU A 97 17.94 6.03 -11.88
N ALA A 98 16.80 5.41 -12.11
CA ALA A 98 15.95 5.67 -13.27
C ALA A 98 15.43 7.12 -13.26
N GLY A 99 15.14 7.68 -12.10
CA GLY A 99 14.72 9.08 -11.92
C GLY A 99 15.80 10.12 -12.24
N GLN A 100 17.06 9.74 -12.45
CA GLN A 100 18.12 10.67 -12.85
C GLN A 100 18.13 10.97 -14.38
N VAL A 101 17.31 10.28 -15.15
CA VAL A 101 17.23 10.44 -16.62
C VAL A 101 16.33 11.64 -16.96
N PRO A 102 16.71 12.50 -17.95
CA PRO A 102 15.84 13.58 -18.40
C PRO A 102 14.44 13.11 -18.78
N GLY A 103 13.42 13.74 -18.23
CA GLY A 103 12.01 13.37 -18.38
C GLY A 103 11.45 12.48 -17.29
N GLN A 104 12.30 11.97 -16.38
CA GLN A 104 11.91 11.18 -15.22
C GLN A 104 12.40 11.79 -13.89
N ILE A 105 13.01 12.98 -13.95
CA ILE A 105 13.56 13.67 -12.77
C ILE A 105 12.44 13.95 -11.76
N GLY A 106 12.65 13.47 -10.52
CA GLY A 106 11.70 13.62 -9.42
C GLY A 106 10.54 12.62 -9.46
N MET A 107 10.63 11.55 -10.25
CA MET A 107 9.69 10.43 -10.13
C MET A 107 9.90 9.70 -8.82
N GLY A 108 8.81 9.26 -8.24
CA GLY A 108 8.78 8.45 -7.03
C GLY A 108 7.44 7.76 -6.89
N THR A 109 7.31 6.96 -5.86
CA THR A 109 6.06 6.26 -5.57
C THR A 109 5.94 5.92 -4.10
N THR A 110 4.72 5.82 -3.59
CA THR A 110 4.47 5.12 -2.33
C THR A 110 4.70 3.63 -2.53
N PHE A 111 4.80 2.90 -1.44
CA PHE A 111 4.82 1.45 -1.46
C PHE A 111 4.23 0.91 -0.15
N THR A 112 3.10 0.24 -0.24
CA THR A 112 2.50 -0.46 0.91
C THR A 112 2.32 -1.92 0.53
N GLY A 113 3.13 -2.78 1.17
CA GLY A 113 3.15 -4.22 0.94
C GLY A 113 2.69 -5.00 2.16
N MET A 114 1.83 -5.99 1.94
CA MET A 114 1.37 -6.96 2.91
C MET A 114 1.69 -8.38 2.44
N VAL A 115 2.44 -9.12 3.25
CA VAL A 115 2.75 -10.53 2.99
C VAL A 115 2.12 -11.38 4.09
N ILE A 116 1.30 -12.34 3.69
CA ILE A 116 0.68 -13.30 4.62
C ILE A 116 1.49 -14.59 4.60
N ARG A 117 2.02 -14.99 5.76
CA ARG A 117 2.82 -16.22 5.91
C ARG A 117 2.60 -16.81 7.31
N ARG A 118 2.30 -18.10 7.40
CA ARG A 118 2.19 -18.84 8.68
C ARG A 118 1.29 -18.14 9.72
N GLU A 119 0.11 -17.66 9.31
CA GLU A 119 -0.85 -16.94 10.18
C GLU A 119 -0.32 -15.62 10.76
N ARG A 120 0.69 -15.05 10.10
CA ARG A 120 1.25 -13.73 10.40
C ARG A 120 1.13 -12.83 9.17
N LEU A 121 0.90 -11.56 9.43
CA LEU A 121 0.92 -10.51 8.43
C LEU A 121 2.21 -9.69 8.60
N PHE A 122 3.02 -9.69 7.56
CA PHE A 122 4.23 -8.86 7.46
C PHE A 122 3.90 -7.62 6.63
N VAL A 123 4.19 -6.46 7.17
CA VAL A 123 3.91 -5.16 6.53
C VAL A 123 5.21 -4.43 6.29
N ILE A 124 5.40 -3.94 5.08
CA ILE A 124 6.46 -2.99 4.71
C ILE A 124 5.81 -1.77 4.07
N HIS A 125 6.24 -0.58 4.47
CA HIS A 125 5.53 0.63 4.11
C HIS A 125 6.45 1.83 3.91
N VAL A 126 6.16 2.59 2.84
CA VAL A 126 6.75 3.90 2.52
C VAL A 126 5.68 4.75 1.82
N GLY A 127 5.37 5.93 2.34
CA GLY A 127 4.42 6.87 1.75
C GLY A 127 3.18 7.09 2.60
N ASP A 128 2.06 7.45 1.99
CA ASP A 128 0.77 7.75 2.60
C ASP A 128 -0.39 6.88 2.06
N SER A 129 -0.09 5.91 1.22
CA SER A 129 -1.00 4.78 0.97
C SER A 129 -1.18 3.99 2.24
N ARG A 130 -2.37 3.46 2.51
CA ARG A 130 -2.67 2.86 3.80
C ARG A 130 -2.93 1.37 3.74
N GLY A 131 -2.58 0.71 4.83
CA GLY A 131 -2.93 -0.65 5.15
C GLY A 131 -3.80 -0.74 6.39
N TYR A 132 -4.88 -1.51 6.30
CA TYR A 132 -5.83 -1.70 7.40
C TYR A 132 -6.07 -3.18 7.67
N LEU A 133 -6.34 -3.48 8.94
CA LEU A 133 -6.83 -4.76 9.42
C LEU A 133 -8.25 -4.58 9.99
N PHE A 134 -9.22 -5.27 9.42
CA PHE A 134 -10.57 -5.41 9.98
C PHE A 134 -10.63 -6.72 10.78
N THR A 135 -10.75 -6.60 12.09
CA THR A 135 -10.75 -7.73 13.02
C THR A 135 -11.74 -7.48 14.16
N GLY A 136 -12.55 -8.49 14.51
CA GLY A 136 -13.50 -8.37 15.60
C GLY A 136 -14.56 -7.28 15.42
N GLY A 137 -14.86 -6.88 14.18
CA GLY A 137 -15.84 -5.84 13.85
C GLY A 137 -15.29 -4.42 13.84
N VAL A 138 -13.96 -4.25 13.94
CA VAL A 138 -13.30 -2.95 13.96
C VAL A 138 -12.23 -2.86 12.88
N LEU A 139 -12.22 -1.76 12.12
CA LEU A 139 -11.17 -1.42 11.17
C LEU A 139 -10.05 -0.67 11.91
N ARG A 140 -8.83 -1.12 11.74
CA ARG A 140 -7.64 -0.48 12.33
C ARG A 140 -6.60 -0.24 11.25
N GLN A 141 -6.17 1.01 11.09
CA GLN A 141 -4.99 1.33 10.30
C GLN A 141 -3.75 0.71 10.95
N ILE A 142 -2.92 0.04 10.16
CA ILE A 142 -1.69 -0.64 10.63
C ILE A 142 -0.42 -0.02 10.05
N THR A 143 -0.54 0.89 9.11
CA THR A 143 0.54 1.75 8.60
C THR A 143 0.44 3.15 9.25
N THR A 144 1.52 3.91 9.17
CA THR A 144 1.53 5.33 9.57
C THR A 144 1.90 6.15 8.35
N ASP A 145 1.10 7.15 8.01
CA ASP A 145 1.33 7.94 6.80
C ASP A 145 2.64 8.74 6.92
N HIS A 146 3.47 8.68 5.90
CA HIS A 146 4.66 9.53 5.78
C HIS A 146 4.26 10.83 5.10
N SER A 147 3.48 11.65 5.81
CA SER A 147 3.03 12.96 5.37
C SER A 147 3.36 14.04 6.39
N LEU A 148 3.51 15.28 5.93
CA LEU A 148 3.81 16.42 6.78
C LEU A 148 2.74 16.63 7.86
N VAL A 149 1.49 16.42 7.51
CA VAL A 149 0.37 16.60 8.44
C VAL A 149 0.32 15.51 9.49
N GLU A 150 0.67 14.27 9.15
CA GLU A 150 0.77 13.18 10.11
C GLU A 150 1.91 13.40 11.11
N GLU A 151 3.07 13.89 10.66
CA GLU A 151 4.15 14.30 11.57
C GLU A 151 3.69 15.36 12.56
N TRP A 152 2.86 16.32 12.13
CA TRP A 152 2.29 17.32 13.02
C TRP A 152 1.26 16.77 13.98
N VAL A 153 0.49 15.77 13.58
CA VAL A 153 -0.42 15.05 14.48
C VAL A 153 0.37 14.32 15.57
N GLN A 154 1.43 13.60 15.20
CA GLN A 154 2.30 12.89 16.15
C GLN A 154 3.00 13.83 17.14
N LEU A 155 3.35 15.03 16.70
CA LEU A 155 3.92 16.08 17.56
C LEU A 155 2.86 16.84 18.41
N GLY A 156 1.57 16.52 18.23
CA GLY A 156 0.46 17.20 18.91
C GLY A 156 0.23 18.64 18.46
N ILE A 157 0.71 19.01 17.26
CA ILE A 157 0.52 20.33 16.65
C ILE A 157 -0.86 20.42 16.01
N LEU A 158 -1.33 19.34 15.39
CA LEU A 158 -2.67 19.21 14.80
C LEU A 158 -3.42 18.04 15.41
N THR A 159 -4.74 18.12 15.39
CA THR A 159 -5.60 16.93 15.54
C THR A 159 -5.72 16.21 14.21
N THR A 160 -6.17 14.96 14.22
CA THR A 160 -6.43 14.17 13.00
C THR A 160 -7.48 14.86 12.11
N GLU A 161 -8.49 15.49 12.70
CA GLU A 161 -9.53 16.22 11.97
C GLU A 161 -8.97 17.46 11.27
N GLU A 162 -8.08 18.21 11.93
CA GLU A 162 -7.42 19.37 11.36
C GLU A 162 -6.47 18.96 10.22
N ALA A 163 -5.74 17.85 10.39
CA ALA A 163 -4.83 17.32 9.37
C ALA A 163 -5.56 16.98 8.05
N ARG A 164 -6.75 16.37 8.12
CA ARG A 164 -7.56 16.00 6.93
C ARG A 164 -7.91 17.17 6.02
N VAL A 165 -8.13 18.36 6.58
CA VAL A 165 -8.52 19.57 5.81
C VAL A 165 -7.38 20.56 5.63
N HIS A 166 -6.19 20.20 6.08
CA HIS A 166 -5.03 21.10 6.03
C HIS A 166 -4.56 21.32 4.58
N PRO A 167 -4.13 22.54 4.18
CA PRO A 167 -3.63 22.80 2.82
C PRO A 167 -2.45 21.92 2.39
N ASN A 168 -1.64 21.46 3.35
CA ASN A 168 -0.46 20.62 3.12
C ASN A 168 -0.76 19.10 3.32
N ARG A 169 -2.01 18.68 3.32
CA ARG A 169 -2.36 17.26 3.57
C ARG A 169 -1.76 16.27 2.58
N ASN A 170 -1.50 16.72 1.35
CA ASN A 170 -0.91 15.91 0.28
C ASN A 170 0.63 16.04 0.20
N VAL A 171 1.29 16.62 1.22
CA VAL A 171 2.74 16.73 1.24
C VAL A 171 3.33 15.48 1.85
N ILE A 172 3.87 14.61 0.99
CA ILE A 172 4.55 13.36 1.38
C ILE A 172 5.97 13.70 1.85
N THR A 173 6.39 13.10 2.96
CA THR A 173 7.74 13.28 3.54
C THR A 173 8.69 12.14 3.22
N ARG A 174 8.17 11.00 2.70
CA ARG A 174 8.98 9.83 2.34
C ARG A 174 8.32 9.05 1.20
N ALA A 175 9.09 8.76 0.15
CA ALA A 175 8.65 7.93 -0.98
C ALA A 175 9.82 7.13 -1.57
N VAL A 176 9.51 6.04 -2.25
CA VAL A 176 10.45 5.22 -3.00
C VAL A 176 10.90 6.00 -4.25
N GLY A 177 12.23 6.12 -4.46
CA GLY A 177 12.82 6.72 -5.65
C GLY A 177 13.06 8.23 -5.58
N LEU A 178 12.67 8.93 -4.50
CA LEU A 178 12.96 10.36 -4.35
C LEU A 178 14.38 10.63 -3.86
N ASP A 179 14.88 9.78 -2.98
CA ASP A 179 16.22 9.86 -2.40
C ASP A 179 17.00 8.57 -2.66
N PRO A 180 18.35 8.60 -2.66
CA PRO A 180 19.19 7.41 -2.90
C PRO A 180 18.96 6.33 -1.84
N GLU A 181 18.58 6.70 -0.63
CA GLU A 181 18.26 5.80 0.48
C GLU A 181 16.85 6.08 0.99
N VAL A 182 16.13 5.02 1.40
CA VAL A 182 14.80 5.13 1.99
C VAL A 182 14.72 4.35 3.30
N SER A 183 14.08 4.95 4.29
CA SER A 183 13.68 4.23 5.51
C SER A 183 12.34 3.53 5.26
N VAL A 184 12.30 2.22 5.49
CA VAL A 184 11.11 1.38 5.33
C VAL A 184 10.51 1.11 6.70
N ASP A 185 9.25 1.47 6.89
CA ASP A 185 8.51 1.08 8.09
C ASP A 185 8.11 -0.39 8.00
N GLN A 186 8.21 -1.09 9.12
CA GLN A 186 8.05 -2.53 9.21
C GLN A 186 7.11 -2.89 10.37
N ALA A 187 6.24 -3.87 10.16
CA ALA A 187 5.43 -4.42 11.23
C ALA A 187 5.13 -5.91 11.01
N VAL A 188 4.99 -6.65 12.10
CA VAL A 188 4.42 -8.00 12.10
C VAL A 188 3.15 -7.97 12.94
N VAL A 189 2.05 -8.45 12.36
CA VAL A 189 0.72 -8.41 12.98
C VAL A 189 0.15 -9.83 13.03
N ASP A 190 -0.39 -10.20 14.19
CA ASP A 190 -1.14 -11.45 14.33
C ASP A 190 -2.48 -11.32 13.63
N ILE A 191 -2.81 -12.29 12.80
CA ILE A 191 -4.07 -12.38 12.07
C ILE A 191 -4.79 -13.67 12.42
N LYS A 192 -6.10 -13.70 12.21
CA LYS A 192 -6.94 -14.85 12.52
C LYS A 192 -8.01 -15.09 11.44
N SER A 193 -8.59 -16.25 11.49
CA SER A 193 -9.73 -16.62 10.61
C SER A 193 -10.88 -15.62 10.77
N GLY A 194 -11.41 -15.14 9.66
CA GLY A 194 -12.46 -14.14 9.61
C GLY A 194 -11.96 -12.69 9.53
N ASP A 195 -10.67 -12.46 9.68
CA ASP A 195 -10.11 -11.13 9.46
C ASP A 195 -10.17 -10.74 7.97
N ARG A 196 -10.25 -9.43 7.71
CA ARG A 196 -10.10 -8.85 6.37
C ARG A 196 -8.96 -7.86 6.37
N LEU A 197 -8.27 -7.76 5.23
CA LEU A 197 -7.23 -6.78 4.98
C LEU A 197 -7.70 -5.82 3.89
N LEU A 198 -7.35 -4.54 4.04
CA LEU A 198 -7.54 -3.53 3.03
C LEU A 198 -6.21 -2.80 2.82
N LEU A 199 -5.77 -2.69 1.56
CA LEU A 199 -4.76 -1.72 1.14
C LEU A 199 -5.42 -0.72 0.21
N CYS A 200 -5.07 0.55 0.33
CA CYS A 200 -5.56 1.59 -0.57
C CYS A 200 -4.52 2.69 -0.78
N THR A 201 -4.60 3.35 -1.92
CA THR A 201 -3.94 4.62 -2.18
C THR A 201 -4.75 5.79 -1.61
N ASP A 202 -4.16 6.98 -1.56
CA ASP A 202 -4.72 8.15 -0.89
C ASP A 202 -6.03 8.66 -1.52
N GLY A 203 -6.30 8.32 -2.79
CA GLY A 203 -7.58 8.61 -3.44
C GLY A 203 -8.82 8.07 -2.71
N LEU A 204 -8.65 7.01 -1.87
CA LEU A 204 -9.73 6.55 -0.99
C LEU A 204 -9.74 7.34 0.32
N ASN A 205 -8.67 7.25 1.11
CA ASN A 205 -8.66 7.72 2.50
C ASN A 205 -8.64 9.26 2.64
N SER A 206 -8.27 9.97 1.61
CA SER A 206 -8.39 11.44 1.56
C SER A 206 -9.84 11.91 1.47
N LEU A 207 -10.73 11.11 0.86
CA LEU A 207 -12.11 11.47 0.58
C LEU A 207 -13.11 10.77 1.50
N VAL A 208 -12.87 9.50 1.85
CA VAL A 208 -13.78 8.66 2.63
C VAL A 208 -13.28 8.56 4.08
N LEU A 209 -14.18 8.65 5.05
CA LEU A 209 -13.83 8.51 6.48
C LEU A 209 -13.58 7.04 6.83
N ASP A 210 -12.66 6.78 7.75
CA ASP A 210 -12.37 5.41 8.23
C ASP A 210 -13.62 4.69 8.75
N SER A 211 -14.57 5.41 9.37
CA SER A 211 -15.85 4.85 9.82
C SER A 211 -16.78 4.43 8.66
N GLU A 212 -16.70 5.10 7.52
CA GLU A 212 -17.45 4.73 6.32
C GLU A 212 -16.76 3.53 5.64
N ILE A 213 -15.42 3.56 5.56
CA ILE A 213 -14.62 2.43 5.07
C ILE A 213 -14.92 1.17 5.91
N GLU A 214 -14.93 1.29 7.25
CA GLU A 214 -15.27 0.20 8.17
C GLU A 214 -16.64 -0.40 7.86
N SER A 215 -17.64 0.45 7.69
CA SER A 215 -19.01 0.02 7.39
C SER A 215 -19.08 -0.78 6.08
N ILE A 216 -18.35 -0.34 5.05
CA ILE A 216 -18.34 -1.00 3.73
C ILE A 216 -17.55 -2.31 3.79
N VAL A 217 -16.37 -2.32 4.44
CA VAL A 217 -15.48 -3.49 4.52
C VAL A 217 -16.06 -4.59 5.42
N SER A 218 -16.97 -4.27 6.32
CA SER A 218 -17.48 -5.20 7.35
C SER A 218 -18.17 -6.45 6.78
N ASN A 219 -18.76 -6.39 5.59
CA ASN A 219 -19.54 -7.46 4.98
C ASN A 219 -19.42 -7.45 3.44
N GLY A 220 -19.95 -8.50 2.81
CA GLY A 220 -20.06 -8.61 1.34
C GLY A 220 -18.88 -9.35 0.69
N GLU A 221 -19.05 -9.64 -0.58
CA GLU A 221 -18.03 -10.24 -1.43
C GLU A 221 -16.94 -9.21 -1.74
N LEU A 222 -15.68 -9.67 -1.90
CA LEU A 222 -14.53 -8.78 -2.02
C LEU A 222 -14.66 -7.82 -3.22
N GLU A 223 -15.11 -8.33 -4.36
CA GLU A 223 -15.25 -7.54 -5.59
C GLU A 223 -16.31 -6.45 -5.43
N GLU A 224 -17.50 -6.80 -4.92
CA GLU A 224 -18.58 -5.84 -4.68
C GLU A 224 -18.19 -4.78 -3.64
N THR A 225 -17.48 -5.21 -2.59
CA THR A 225 -16.99 -4.31 -1.54
C THR A 225 -15.94 -3.35 -2.07
N ALA A 226 -14.98 -3.83 -2.88
CA ALA A 226 -13.97 -2.99 -3.50
C ALA A 226 -14.59 -1.97 -4.46
N GLN A 227 -15.56 -2.40 -5.28
CA GLN A 227 -16.28 -1.49 -6.17
C GLN A 227 -17.07 -0.43 -5.39
N SER A 228 -17.71 -0.81 -4.28
CA SER A 228 -18.42 0.13 -3.42
C SER A 228 -17.52 1.20 -2.82
N LEU A 229 -16.27 0.84 -2.46
CA LEU A 229 -15.28 1.81 -1.98
C LEU A 229 -14.86 2.78 -3.09
N ILE A 230 -14.58 2.28 -4.31
CA ILE A 230 -14.29 3.10 -5.49
C ILE A 230 -15.44 4.06 -5.78
N ASP A 231 -16.68 3.55 -5.82
CA ASP A 231 -17.86 4.35 -6.12
C ASP A 231 -18.07 5.44 -5.05
N THR A 232 -17.79 5.13 -3.78
CA THR A 232 -17.87 6.08 -2.67
C THR A 232 -16.82 7.18 -2.81
N ALA A 233 -15.54 6.84 -3.09
CA ALA A 233 -14.51 7.82 -3.35
C ALA A 233 -14.85 8.73 -4.53
N ASN A 234 -15.32 8.14 -5.61
CA ASN A 234 -15.81 8.88 -6.79
C ASN A 234 -17.00 9.77 -6.46
N HIS A 235 -17.93 9.34 -5.61
CA HIS A 235 -19.07 10.16 -5.18
C HIS A 235 -18.62 11.36 -4.35
N CYS A 236 -17.61 11.19 -3.51
CA CYS A 236 -17.02 12.24 -2.66
C CYS A 236 -16.10 13.23 -3.41
N GLY A 237 -15.90 13.06 -4.71
CA GLY A 237 -15.10 13.97 -5.54
C GLY A 237 -14.37 13.24 -6.66
N GLY A 238 -13.74 12.12 -6.35
CA GLY A 238 -12.89 11.37 -7.28
C GLY A 238 -11.68 12.20 -7.72
N ASP A 239 -11.08 12.92 -6.78
CA ASP A 239 -10.05 13.92 -7.06
C ASP A 239 -8.73 13.30 -7.50
N ASP A 240 -8.50 12.02 -7.17
CA ASP A 240 -7.28 11.28 -7.50
C ASP A 240 -7.55 9.86 -7.99
N ASN A 241 -6.49 9.20 -8.48
CA ASN A 241 -6.49 7.77 -8.73
C ASN A 241 -6.81 7.03 -7.44
N THR A 242 -7.58 5.98 -7.51
CA THR A 242 -7.99 5.21 -6.33
C THR A 242 -7.76 3.73 -6.60
N THR A 243 -6.83 3.14 -5.86
CA THR A 243 -6.48 1.72 -5.95
C THR A 243 -6.81 1.03 -4.63
N ILE A 244 -7.43 -0.13 -4.72
CA ILE A 244 -7.91 -0.90 -3.58
C ILE A 244 -7.54 -2.37 -3.76
N ILE A 245 -7.02 -2.98 -2.70
CA ILE A 245 -6.93 -4.43 -2.55
C ILE A 245 -7.68 -4.83 -1.28
N LEU A 246 -8.58 -5.78 -1.42
CA LEU A 246 -9.24 -6.43 -0.29
C LEU A 246 -8.84 -7.90 -0.23
N ALA A 247 -8.61 -8.42 0.98
CA ALA A 247 -8.41 -9.83 1.21
C ALA A 247 -9.24 -10.35 2.39
N SER A 248 -9.67 -11.60 2.32
CA SER A 248 -10.33 -12.33 3.38
C SER A 248 -9.54 -13.57 3.78
N LEU A 249 -9.50 -13.85 5.08
CA LEU A 249 -8.70 -14.90 5.68
C LEU A 249 -9.56 -16.01 6.24
N ALA A 250 -9.28 -17.27 5.87
CA ALA A 250 -9.94 -18.47 6.41
C ALA A 250 -8.89 -19.54 6.76
N PHE A 251 -8.92 -19.99 8.01
CA PHE A 251 -8.00 -21.01 8.54
C PHE A 251 -8.76 -22.24 8.99
#